data_99c59794c79d00ce7d4c9feea6455c7a
#
_entry.id   99c59794c79d00ce7d4c9feea6455c7a
#
_cell.length_a   1.000
_cell.length_b   1.000
_cell.length_c   1.000
_cell.angle_alpha   90.00
_cell.angle_beta   90.00
_cell.angle_gamma   90.00
#
_symmetry.space_group_name_H-M   'P 1'
#
loop_
_entity.id
_entity.type
_entity.pdbx_description
1 polymer ?
#
loop_
_entity_poly.entity_id
_entity_poly.type
_entity_poly.pdbx_seq_one_letter_code
_entity_poly.pdbx_strand_id
1 'polypeptide(L)'
;MSIHANATKVTTHTLQEMKRVKEPITMLTAYDYSLARLVDGAGVDVILVGDSASNVMAGQVTTVPMTLDHMIYHAQCVQRAVDRALIVVDMPFGSYQGNSRLALD
;
A
#
# COMPACT_ATOMS: atom_id res chain seq x y z
N MET A 1 -19.48 -10.72 7.23
CA MET A 1 -19.06 -9.42 6.71
C MET A 1 -18.50 -8.56 7.83
N SER A 2 -17.46 -7.82 7.52
CA SER A 2 -16.87 -6.93 8.51
C SER A 2 -17.82 -5.82 8.91
N ILE A 3 -17.80 -5.42 10.19
CA ILE A 3 -18.51 -4.22 10.65
C ILE A 3 -17.99 -2.96 9.93
N HIS A 4 -16.82 -3.07 9.29
CA HIS A 4 -16.22 -1.96 8.54
C HIS A 4 -16.73 -1.83 7.11
N ALA A 5 -17.64 -2.71 6.66
CA ALA A 5 -18.13 -2.69 5.28
C ALA A 5 -18.76 -1.33 4.91
N ASN A 6 -19.38 -0.65 5.88
CA ASN A 6 -19.99 0.66 5.68
C ASN A 6 -19.17 1.79 6.31
N ALA A 7 -17.95 1.49 6.75
CA ALA A 7 -17.09 2.48 7.37
C ALA A 7 -16.55 3.45 6.34
N THR A 8 -16.29 4.68 6.77
CA THR A 8 -15.62 5.68 5.95
C THR A 8 -14.23 5.22 5.57
N LYS A 9 -13.82 5.54 4.35
CA LYS A 9 -12.50 5.25 3.85
C LYS A 9 -11.42 5.81 4.77
N VAL A 10 -10.36 5.05 4.99
CA VAL A 10 -9.22 5.49 5.79
C VAL A 10 -8.42 6.53 5.00
N THR A 11 -8.14 7.65 5.63
CA THR A 11 -7.35 8.74 5.05
C THR A 11 -6.15 9.05 5.96
N THR A 12 -5.28 9.93 5.51
CA THR A 12 -4.19 10.41 6.37
C THR A 12 -4.72 11.10 7.62
N HIS A 13 -5.84 11.81 7.51
CA HIS A 13 -6.50 12.41 8.65
C HIS A 13 -6.98 11.34 9.65
N THR A 14 -7.54 10.24 9.16
CA THR A 14 -7.95 9.11 10.01
C THR A 14 -6.77 8.60 10.84
N LEU A 15 -5.59 8.42 10.21
CA LEU A 15 -4.40 7.94 10.88
C LEU A 15 -3.92 8.92 11.95
N GLN A 16 -4.00 10.22 11.66
CA GLN A 16 -3.62 11.25 12.64
C GLN A 16 -4.54 11.20 13.86
N GLU A 17 -5.84 11.00 13.65
CA GLU A 17 -6.79 10.88 14.75
C GLU A 17 -6.57 9.61 15.56
N MET A 18 -6.26 8.50 14.93
CA MET A 18 -5.91 7.26 15.62
C MET A 18 -4.68 7.45 16.51
N LYS A 19 -3.67 8.15 16.01
CA LYS A 19 -2.48 8.48 16.79
C LYS A 19 -2.83 9.37 17.98
N ARG A 20 -3.68 10.36 17.76
CA ARG A 20 -4.09 11.30 18.84
C ARG A 20 -4.79 10.57 19.99
N VAL A 21 -5.65 9.62 19.68
CA VAL A 21 -6.39 8.85 20.70
C VAL A 21 -5.66 7.58 21.12
N LYS A 22 -4.43 7.37 20.62
CA LYS A 22 -3.58 6.21 20.94
C LYS A 22 -4.19 4.87 20.52
N GLU A 23 -4.92 4.86 19.43
CA GLU A 23 -5.45 3.64 18.83
C GLU A 23 -4.41 3.04 17.87
N PRO A 24 -4.05 1.75 18.00
CA PRO A 24 -3.08 1.14 17.10
C PRO A 24 -3.54 1.14 15.66
N ILE A 25 -2.61 1.41 14.74
CA ILE A 25 -2.84 1.37 13.31
C ILE A 25 -2.31 0.03 12.77
N THR A 26 -3.15 -0.71 12.05
CA THR A 26 -2.74 -1.96 11.44
C THR A 26 -2.34 -1.73 9.99
N MET A 27 -1.22 -2.34 9.58
CA MET A 27 -0.73 -2.27 8.21
C MET A 27 -0.22 -3.63 7.76
N LEU A 28 -0.62 -4.05 6.58
CA LEU A 28 -0.14 -5.26 5.93
C LEU A 28 0.22 -4.97 4.49
N THR A 29 1.13 -5.77 3.94
CA THR A 29 1.50 -5.68 2.52
C THR A 29 0.54 -6.51 1.67
N ALA A 30 0.28 -6.04 0.45
CA ALA A 30 -0.41 -6.83 -0.58
C ALA A 30 0.03 -6.32 -1.94
N TYR A 31 0.14 -7.22 -2.92
CA TYR A 31 0.67 -6.89 -4.25
C TYR A 31 -0.30 -7.24 -5.38
N ASP A 32 -1.40 -7.91 -5.09
CA ASP A 32 -2.35 -8.35 -6.09
C ASP A 32 -3.79 -8.13 -5.63
N TYR A 33 -4.71 -8.31 -6.57
CA TYR A 33 -6.13 -8.10 -6.35
C TYR A 33 -6.70 -9.03 -5.26
N SER A 34 -6.43 -10.32 -5.37
CA SER A 34 -7.07 -11.32 -4.50
C SER A 34 -6.66 -11.15 -3.04
N LEU A 35 -5.35 -10.98 -2.80
CA LEU A 35 -4.84 -10.82 -1.44
C LEU A 35 -5.27 -9.48 -0.86
N ALA A 36 -5.21 -8.41 -1.64
CA ALA A 36 -5.62 -7.08 -1.18
C ALA A 36 -7.10 -7.08 -0.78
N ARG A 37 -7.94 -7.78 -1.53
CA ARG A 37 -9.36 -7.89 -1.20
C ARG A 37 -9.58 -8.58 0.14
N LEU A 38 -8.84 -9.67 0.40
CA LEU A 38 -8.91 -10.36 1.69
C LEU A 38 -8.41 -9.48 2.84
N VAL A 39 -7.30 -8.80 2.64
CA VAL A 39 -6.68 -7.95 3.66
C VAL A 39 -7.59 -6.77 3.99
N ASP A 40 -8.14 -6.11 2.98
CA ASP A 40 -9.09 -5.01 3.19
C ASP A 40 -10.35 -5.48 3.91
N GLY A 41 -10.88 -6.63 3.52
CA GLY A 41 -12.05 -7.22 4.14
C GLY A 41 -11.82 -7.63 5.59
N ALA A 42 -10.57 -7.89 5.97
CA ALA A 42 -10.20 -8.19 7.37
C ALA A 42 -10.18 -6.94 8.25
N GLY A 43 -10.26 -5.74 7.66
CA GLY A 43 -10.37 -4.49 8.41
C GLY A 43 -9.07 -3.80 8.74
N VAL A 44 -7.97 -4.12 8.04
CA VAL A 44 -6.72 -3.39 8.24
C VAL A 44 -6.88 -1.93 7.83
N ASP A 45 -6.11 -1.06 8.46
CA ASP A 45 -6.20 0.38 8.22
C ASP A 45 -5.39 0.81 7.00
N VAL A 46 -4.26 0.18 6.77
CA VAL A 46 -3.32 0.55 5.70
C VAL A 46 -2.85 -0.70 4.96
N ILE A 47 -2.81 -0.61 3.64
CA ILE A 47 -2.20 -1.63 2.79
C ILE A 47 -0.98 -1.02 2.13
N LEU A 48 0.18 -1.65 2.32
CA LEU A 48 1.44 -1.22 1.72
C LEU A 48 1.69 -2.01 0.44
N VAL A 49 1.87 -1.29 -0.67
CA VAL A 49 2.41 -1.87 -1.89
C VAL A 49 3.90 -1.55 -1.90
N GLY A 50 4.70 -2.47 -1.36
CA GLY A 50 6.11 -2.25 -1.14
C GLY A 50 6.97 -2.71 -2.31
N ASP A 51 8.16 -2.13 -2.44
CA ASP A 51 9.14 -2.57 -3.43
C ASP A 51 9.66 -3.99 -3.15
N SER A 52 9.37 -4.53 -1.96
CA SER A 52 9.61 -5.96 -1.65
C SER A 52 8.87 -6.91 -2.60
N ALA A 53 7.94 -6.42 -3.42
CA ALA A 53 7.37 -7.21 -4.51
C ALA A 53 8.44 -7.81 -5.42
N SER A 54 9.58 -7.13 -5.56
CA SER A 54 10.73 -7.66 -6.29
C SER A 54 11.20 -9.00 -5.72
N ASN A 55 11.22 -9.13 -4.40
CA ASN A 55 11.62 -10.37 -3.73
C ASN A 55 10.49 -11.40 -3.73
N VAL A 56 9.32 -10.99 -3.30
CA VAL A 56 8.21 -11.90 -2.98
C VAL A 56 7.51 -12.38 -4.25
N MET A 57 7.30 -11.50 -5.21
CA MET A 57 6.54 -11.82 -6.42
C MET A 57 7.44 -12.22 -7.59
N ALA A 58 8.58 -11.57 -7.75
CA ALA A 58 9.47 -11.79 -8.89
C ALA A 58 10.69 -12.66 -8.54
N GLY A 59 10.88 -13.02 -7.27
CA GLY A 59 11.99 -13.89 -6.86
C GLY A 59 13.36 -13.26 -6.94
N GLN A 60 13.45 -11.95 -7.01
CA GLN A 60 14.73 -11.24 -7.07
C GLN A 60 15.42 -11.24 -5.70
N VAL A 61 16.74 -11.15 -5.70
CA VAL A 61 17.52 -11.14 -4.46
C VAL A 61 17.37 -9.82 -3.71
N THR A 62 17.16 -8.72 -4.44
CA THR A 62 17.04 -7.38 -3.87
C THR A 62 15.81 -6.67 -4.44
N THR A 63 15.46 -5.50 -3.88
CA THR A 63 14.37 -4.66 -4.38
C THR A 63 14.81 -3.74 -5.54
N VAL A 64 16.12 -3.65 -5.81
CA VAL A 64 16.69 -2.73 -6.81
C VAL A 64 16.12 -2.93 -8.22
N PRO A 65 15.89 -4.17 -8.72
CA PRO A 65 15.33 -4.36 -10.06
C PRO A 65 13.89 -3.88 -10.24
N MET A 66 13.20 -3.51 -9.16
CA MET A 66 11.81 -3.06 -9.25
C MET A 66 11.74 -1.72 -9.99
N THR A 67 10.91 -1.63 -11.02
CA THR A 67 10.72 -0.41 -11.81
C THR A 67 9.48 0.35 -11.36
N LEU A 68 9.38 1.61 -11.75
CA LEU A 68 8.19 2.42 -11.50
C LEU A 68 6.94 1.80 -12.16
N ASP A 69 7.09 1.27 -13.37
CA ASP A 69 5.97 0.62 -14.07
C ASP A 69 5.48 -0.61 -13.32
N HIS A 70 6.40 -1.40 -12.75
CA HIS A 70 6.03 -2.54 -11.90
C HIS A 70 5.24 -2.09 -10.68
N MET A 71 5.68 -1.02 -10.02
CA MET A 71 5.01 -0.50 -8.83
C MET A 71 3.63 0.04 -9.19
N ILE A 72 3.51 0.73 -10.31
CA ILE A 72 2.21 1.24 -10.79
C ILE A 72 1.26 0.08 -11.06
N TYR A 73 1.75 -0.98 -11.70
CA TYR A 73 0.93 -2.18 -11.97
C TYR A 73 0.37 -2.78 -10.68
N HIS A 74 1.24 -3.01 -9.70
CA HIS A 74 0.81 -3.57 -8.42
C HIS A 74 -0.14 -2.64 -7.67
N ALA A 75 0.13 -1.34 -7.70
CA ALA A 75 -0.74 -0.34 -7.07
C ALA A 75 -2.14 -0.35 -7.69
N GLN A 76 -2.23 -0.48 -9.01
CA GLN A 76 -3.51 -0.57 -9.71
C GLN A 76 -4.28 -1.83 -9.35
N CYS A 77 -3.59 -2.96 -9.25
CA CYS A 77 -4.21 -4.22 -8.84
C CYS A 77 -4.82 -4.12 -7.44
N VAL A 78 -4.06 -3.53 -6.51
CA VAL A 78 -4.51 -3.34 -5.14
C VAL A 78 -5.65 -2.33 -5.07
N GLN A 79 -5.54 -1.24 -5.80
CA GLN A 79 -6.57 -0.19 -5.82
C GLN A 79 -7.94 -0.72 -6.23
N ARG A 80 -7.99 -1.61 -7.21
CA ARG A 80 -9.25 -2.19 -7.66
C ARG A 80 -9.93 -3.06 -6.60
N ALA A 81 -9.16 -3.58 -5.67
CA ALA A 81 -9.64 -4.53 -4.65
C ALA A 81 -10.04 -3.85 -3.34
N VAL A 82 -9.58 -2.63 -3.09
CA VAL A 82 -9.66 -2.00 -1.77
C VAL A 82 -10.77 -0.96 -1.74
N ASP A 83 -11.67 -1.10 -0.74
CA ASP A 83 -12.76 -0.17 -0.53
C ASP A 83 -12.51 0.77 0.64
N ARG A 84 -11.80 0.32 1.67
CA ARG A 84 -11.67 1.07 2.92
C ARG A 84 -10.23 1.48 3.25
N ALA A 85 -9.27 0.55 3.20
CA ALA A 85 -7.91 0.80 3.66
C ALA A 85 -7.22 1.91 2.86
N LEU A 86 -6.33 2.64 3.52
CA LEU A 86 -5.44 3.58 2.84
C LEU A 86 -4.34 2.80 2.14
N ILE A 87 -4.12 3.08 0.87
CA ILE A 87 -3.06 2.44 0.09
C ILE A 87 -1.83 3.33 0.10
N VAL A 88 -0.70 2.77 0.53
CA VAL A 88 0.61 3.44 0.52
C VAL A 88 1.51 2.66 -0.43
N VAL A 89 2.16 3.36 -1.34
CA VAL A 89 2.99 2.73 -2.38
C VAL A 89 4.42 3.24 -2.25
N ASP A 90 5.39 2.32 -2.18
CA ASP A 90 6.80 2.68 -2.18
C ASP A 90 7.23 3.19 -3.55
N MET A 91 8.16 4.14 -3.55
CA MET A 91 8.85 4.56 -4.76
C MET A 91 10.04 3.61 -4.99
N PRO A 92 10.25 3.13 -6.24
CA PRO A 92 11.37 2.23 -6.51
C PRO A 92 12.71 2.93 -6.33
N PHE A 93 13.74 2.15 -5.99
CA PHE A 93 15.10 2.67 -5.87
C PHE A 93 15.54 3.31 -7.19
N GLY A 94 16.15 4.48 -7.10
CA GLY A 94 16.64 5.20 -8.28
C GLY A 94 15.61 6.12 -8.94
N SER A 95 14.34 6.05 -8.54
CA SER A 95 13.29 6.86 -9.17
C SER A 95 13.24 8.31 -8.68
N TYR A 96 13.81 8.59 -7.51
CA TYR A 96 13.70 9.94 -6.90
C TYR A 96 14.95 10.37 -6.12
N GLN A 97 15.92 9.50 -5.90
CA GLN A 97 17.10 9.81 -5.11
C GLN A 97 17.85 10.99 -5.72
N GLY A 98 18.10 11.99 -4.91
CA GLY A 98 18.82 13.20 -5.32
C GLY A 98 17.97 14.23 -6.06
N ASN A 99 16.69 13.97 -6.28
CA ASN A 99 15.83 14.90 -7.01
C ASN A 99 14.38 14.79 -6.55
N SER A 100 13.93 15.73 -5.73
CA SER A 100 12.57 15.74 -5.21
C SER A 100 11.50 15.96 -6.29
N ARG A 101 11.86 16.57 -7.41
CA ARG A 101 10.93 16.74 -8.54
C ARG A 101 10.52 15.39 -9.14
N LEU A 102 11.49 14.47 -9.27
CA LEU A 102 11.19 13.15 -9.80
C LEU A 102 10.19 12.39 -8.93
N ALA A 103 10.23 12.62 -7.63
CA ALA A 103 9.27 12.00 -6.72
C ALA A 103 7.86 12.53 -6.89
N LEU A 104 7.73 13.80 -7.28
CA LEU A 104 6.43 14.47 -7.43
C LEU A 104 5.82 14.28 -8.82
N ASP A 105 6.65 14.01 -9.81
CA ASP A 105 6.20 13.77 -11.17
C ASP A 105 5.69 12.33 -11.33
#